data_cb277ebab5b391b9044feae8fb7f34e2
#
_entry.id   cb277ebab5b391b9044feae8fb7f34e2
#
_cell.length_a   1.000
_cell.length_b   1.000
_cell.length_c   1.000
_cell.angle_alpha   90.00
_cell.angle_beta   90.00
_cell.angle_gamma   90.00
#
_symmetry.space_group_name_H-M   'P 1'
#
loop_
_entity.id
_entity.type
_entity.pdbx_description
1 polymer ?
#
loop_
_entity_poly.entity_id
_entity_poly.type
_entity_poly.pdbx_seq_one_letter_code
_entity_poly.pdbx_strand_id
1 'polypeptide(L)'
;RQIEISAPHIRSLTFKVLSGTEGFIGYGAVFEGGGVVVDNYSVRSNNGQAMFWTNPSVNAQINALTGYDLVILQYGLNIMQSGVKSYTNYAAQIEKMVAFVRSCFPDAAVLVLGVSDRSTKTDAGFEPMDAIPYMLDFQRQAARNTGAAFWPTCDAMRAQGGMEQFVKNGWAGKDYTHINYAGGRRVAWALFDALNAEACALHAEQRAAELRRQAEAAVLDSLQTARIERRLLPAVASQPLNTPTR
;
A
#
# COMPACT_ATOMS: atom_id res chain seq x y z
N ARG A 1 -7.24 6.17 28.20
CA ARG A 1 -8.57 6.76 28.00
C ARG A 1 -8.52 7.68 26.80
N GLN A 2 -9.45 7.55 25.88
CA GLN A 2 -9.63 8.42 24.71
C GLN A 2 -10.73 9.44 25.00
N ILE A 3 -10.58 10.65 24.49
CA ILE A 3 -11.63 11.68 24.44
C ILE A 3 -11.83 12.00 22.97
N GLU A 4 -13.04 11.81 22.48
CA GLU A 4 -13.42 12.12 21.12
C GLU A 4 -14.32 13.35 21.10
N ILE A 5 -14.01 14.30 20.21
CA ILE A 5 -14.79 15.53 20.02
C ILE A 5 -15.09 15.64 18.53
N SER A 6 -16.35 15.53 18.17
CA SER A 6 -16.80 15.71 16.79
C SER A 6 -17.53 17.05 16.67
N ALA A 7 -17.02 17.92 15.82
CA ALA A 7 -17.69 19.17 15.47
C ALA A 7 -17.29 19.62 14.06
N PRO A 8 -18.19 20.25 13.29
CA PRO A 8 -17.86 20.82 11.99
C PRO A 8 -16.86 21.96 12.17
N HIS A 9 -15.83 21.97 11.30
CA HIS A 9 -14.87 23.08 11.20
C HIS A 9 -14.01 23.37 12.45
N ILE A 10 -13.59 22.35 13.19
CA ILE A 10 -12.62 22.53 14.28
C ILE A 10 -11.29 23.03 13.68
N ARG A 11 -10.85 24.22 14.10
CA ARG A 11 -9.57 24.83 13.69
C ARG A 11 -8.51 24.77 14.78
N SER A 12 -8.92 24.67 16.02
CA SER A 12 -8.02 24.61 17.18
C SER A 12 -8.71 23.90 18.33
N LEU A 13 -7.91 23.24 19.13
CA LEU A 13 -8.33 22.59 20.38
C LEU A 13 -7.36 23.02 21.48
N THR A 14 -7.90 23.44 22.63
CA THR A 14 -7.12 23.68 23.83
C THR A 14 -7.46 22.63 24.87
N PHE A 15 -6.47 21.83 25.25
CA PHE A 15 -6.58 20.88 26.34
C PHE A 15 -5.96 21.49 27.60
N LYS A 16 -6.73 21.56 28.70
CA LYS A 16 -6.27 22.13 29.96
C LYS A 16 -6.51 21.12 31.11
N VAL A 17 -5.43 20.74 31.78
CA VAL A 17 -5.53 19.95 33.00
C VAL A 17 -5.79 20.92 34.18
N LEU A 18 -6.95 20.76 34.83
CA LEU A 18 -7.38 21.65 35.91
C LEU A 18 -6.97 21.17 37.29
N SER A 19 -6.88 19.84 37.46
CA SER A 19 -6.50 19.19 38.73
C SER A 19 -5.96 17.79 38.47
N GLY A 20 -5.25 17.21 39.47
CA GLY A 20 -4.75 15.83 39.35
C GLY A 20 -3.58 15.71 38.37
N THR A 21 -2.62 16.65 38.41
CA THR A 21 -1.49 16.68 37.49
C THR A 21 -0.42 15.61 37.75
N GLU A 22 -0.39 15.02 38.94
CA GLU A 22 0.53 13.94 39.27
C GLU A 22 0.19 12.66 38.49
N GLY A 23 1.16 12.14 37.75
CA GLY A 23 1.00 10.93 36.94
C GLY A 23 0.18 11.09 35.65
N PHE A 24 -0.20 12.32 35.28
CA PHE A 24 -0.86 12.56 34.01
C PHE A 24 0.13 12.44 32.86
N ILE A 25 -0.19 11.58 31.89
CA ILE A 25 0.57 11.41 30.65
C ILE A 25 -0.39 11.65 29.48
N GLY A 26 -0.13 12.73 28.70
CA GLY A 26 -0.81 12.98 27.43
C GLY A 26 0.00 12.41 26.28
N TYR A 27 -0.55 11.44 25.54
CA TYR A 27 0.16 10.82 24.40
C TYR A 27 0.06 11.67 23.12
N GLY A 28 -0.93 12.53 23.01
CA GLY A 28 -1.11 13.41 21.86
C GLY A 28 -2.58 13.71 21.56
N ALA A 29 -2.79 14.37 20.45
CA ALA A 29 -4.10 14.61 19.87
C ALA A 29 -4.05 14.38 18.37
N VAL A 30 -5.08 13.74 17.82
CA VAL A 30 -5.23 13.48 16.40
C VAL A 30 -6.38 14.34 15.89
N PHE A 31 -6.18 15.00 14.75
CA PHE A 31 -7.20 15.77 14.05
C PHE A 31 -7.45 15.12 12.71
N GLU A 32 -8.64 14.60 12.53
CA GLU A 32 -9.02 13.89 11.31
C GLU A 32 -10.20 14.57 10.64
N GLY A 33 -10.25 14.49 9.33
CA GLY A 33 -11.34 14.91 8.48
C GLY A 33 -11.69 13.82 7.48
N GLY A 34 -12.54 14.11 6.51
CA GLY A 34 -12.76 13.19 5.39
C GLY A 34 -11.52 13.14 4.48
N GLY A 35 -11.14 11.94 4.01
CA GLY A 35 -10.04 11.73 3.09
C GLY A 35 -8.95 10.79 3.61
N VAL A 36 -7.72 10.98 3.15
CA VAL A 36 -6.55 10.17 3.53
C VAL A 36 -5.75 10.88 4.61
N VAL A 37 -5.49 10.18 5.70
CA VAL A 37 -4.61 10.64 6.79
C VAL A 37 -3.24 10.00 6.63
N VAL A 38 -2.18 10.78 6.73
CA VAL A 38 -0.80 10.30 6.60
C VAL A 38 0.01 10.69 7.82
N ASP A 39 0.46 9.69 8.56
CA ASP A 39 1.36 9.86 9.70
C ASP A 39 2.81 9.56 9.32
N ASN A 40 3.74 10.32 9.87
CA ASN A 40 5.16 10.16 9.60
C ASN A 40 5.90 9.66 10.84
N TYR A 41 6.34 8.39 10.81
CA TYR A 41 7.13 7.73 11.85
C TYR A 41 8.63 7.69 11.53
N SER A 42 9.12 8.54 10.64
CA SER A 42 10.51 8.49 10.21
C SER A 42 11.49 8.93 11.30
N VAL A 43 12.64 8.23 11.36
CA VAL A 43 13.80 8.61 12.16
C VAL A 43 14.97 8.84 11.21
N ARG A 44 15.62 10.01 11.31
CA ARG A 44 16.72 10.38 10.41
C ARG A 44 17.90 9.41 10.53
N SER A 45 18.62 9.22 9.43
CA SER A 45 19.85 8.40 9.34
C SER A 45 19.65 6.96 9.83
N ASN A 46 18.47 6.39 9.61
CA ASN A 46 18.08 5.08 10.08
C ASN A 46 17.97 4.06 8.94
N ASN A 47 18.21 2.80 9.27
CA ASN A 47 18.09 1.67 8.37
C ASN A 47 16.85 0.78 8.65
N GLY A 48 15.94 1.28 9.48
CA GLY A 48 14.74 0.58 9.93
C GLY A 48 14.87 -0.07 11.32
N GLN A 49 16.06 -0.14 11.91
CA GLN A 49 16.24 -0.76 13.22
C GLN A 49 15.58 0.01 14.37
N ALA A 50 15.40 1.32 14.23
CA ALA A 50 14.79 2.13 15.29
C ALA A 50 13.33 1.73 15.57
N MET A 51 12.62 1.11 14.62
CA MET A 51 11.26 0.66 14.87
C MET A 51 11.18 -0.42 15.96
N PHE A 52 12.23 -1.25 16.10
CA PHE A 52 12.30 -2.29 17.13
C PHE A 52 12.52 -1.76 18.55
N TRP A 53 12.83 -0.46 18.71
CA TRP A 53 12.92 0.19 20.01
C TRP A 53 11.56 0.60 20.56
N THR A 54 10.54 0.63 19.71
CA THR A 54 9.17 0.92 20.14
C THR A 54 8.54 -0.32 20.77
N ASN A 55 7.59 -0.11 21.66
CA ASN A 55 6.89 -1.21 22.32
C ASN A 55 5.72 -1.68 21.41
N PRO A 56 5.71 -2.95 20.94
CA PRO A 56 4.66 -3.45 20.07
C PRO A 56 3.26 -3.34 20.66
N SER A 57 3.12 -3.55 22.00
CA SER A 57 1.84 -3.42 22.68
C SER A 57 1.31 -1.99 22.68
N VAL A 58 2.20 -1.00 22.84
CA VAL A 58 1.82 0.42 22.73
C VAL A 58 1.41 0.77 21.30
N ASN A 59 2.17 0.30 20.31
CA ASN A 59 1.83 0.50 18.90
C ASN A 59 0.46 -0.12 18.57
N ALA A 60 0.19 -1.33 19.03
CA ALA A 60 -1.12 -1.98 18.84
C ALA A 60 -2.27 -1.23 19.52
N GLN A 61 -2.05 -0.67 20.72
CA GLN A 61 -3.02 0.16 21.40
C GLN A 61 -3.30 1.47 20.66
N ILE A 62 -2.28 2.10 20.09
CA ILE A 62 -2.42 3.30 19.25
C ILE A 62 -3.20 2.92 17.99
N ASN A 63 -2.84 1.81 17.32
CA ASN A 63 -3.57 1.32 16.15
C ASN A 63 -5.06 1.06 16.42
N ALA A 64 -5.39 0.55 17.59
CA ALA A 64 -6.78 0.33 17.99
C ALA A 64 -7.59 1.64 18.10
N LEU A 65 -6.90 2.78 18.25
CA LEU A 65 -7.53 4.10 18.33
C LEU A 65 -7.58 4.81 16.96
N THR A 66 -6.53 4.67 16.16
CA THR A 66 -6.37 5.41 14.90
C THR A 66 -6.72 4.58 13.66
N GLY A 67 -6.42 3.28 13.68
CA GLY A 67 -6.63 2.36 12.55
C GLY A 67 -5.75 2.71 11.33
N TYR A 68 -4.76 1.88 11.02
CA TYR A 68 -3.96 2.09 9.81
C TYR A 68 -4.33 1.06 8.75
N ASP A 69 -4.67 1.52 7.55
CA ASP A 69 -4.95 0.68 6.38
C ASP A 69 -3.68 0.28 5.64
N LEU A 70 -2.64 1.13 5.69
CA LEU A 70 -1.40 0.94 4.96
C LEU A 70 -0.20 1.43 5.78
N VAL A 71 0.83 0.60 5.89
CA VAL A 71 2.14 0.97 6.42
C VAL A 71 3.18 0.91 5.31
N ILE A 72 3.88 2.03 5.08
CA ILE A 72 4.92 2.16 4.06
C ILE A 72 6.30 2.11 4.71
N LEU A 73 7.14 1.18 4.27
CA LEU A 73 8.52 1.03 4.70
C LEU A 73 9.47 1.56 3.62
N GLN A 74 10.16 2.67 3.91
CA GLN A 74 11.11 3.29 2.98
C GLN A 74 12.50 3.39 3.62
N TYR A 75 13.34 2.39 3.39
CA TYR A 75 14.69 2.27 3.93
C TYR A 75 15.66 1.72 2.90
N GLY A 76 16.96 1.75 3.20
CA GLY A 76 18.00 1.10 2.40
C GLY A 76 19.10 2.03 1.90
N LEU A 77 18.83 3.32 1.64
CA LEU A 77 19.84 4.27 1.19
C LEU A 77 21.07 4.34 2.11
N ASN A 78 20.86 4.25 3.42
CA ASN A 78 21.94 4.30 4.43
C ASN A 78 22.76 3.00 4.53
N ILE A 79 22.36 1.94 3.82
CA ILE A 79 23.04 0.65 3.79
C ILE A 79 23.85 0.47 2.52
N MET A 80 23.45 1.14 1.43
CA MET A 80 24.10 0.99 0.14
C MET A 80 25.51 1.56 0.13
N GLN A 81 26.43 0.80 -0.44
CA GLN A 81 27.81 1.19 -0.71
C GLN A 81 28.19 0.74 -2.10
N SER A 82 28.97 1.57 -2.82
CA SER A 82 29.48 1.22 -4.14
C SER A 82 30.30 -0.06 -4.09
N GLY A 83 30.17 -0.91 -5.10
CA GLY A 83 30.84 -2.22 -5.17
C GLY A 83 30.16 -3.33 -4.40
N VAL A 84 29.19 -3.05 -3.52
CA VAL A 84 28.47 -4.08 -2.78
C VAL A 84 27.36 -4.68 -3.63
N LYS A 85 27.41 -6.01 -3.80
CA LYS A 85 26.47 -6.77 -4.64
C LYS A 85 25.53 -7.70 -3.85
N SER A 86 25.72 -7.84 -2.54
CA SER A 86 24.89 -8.72 -1.72
C SER A 86 24.35 -7.97 -0.50
N TYR A 87 23.04 -8.05 -0.33
CA TYR A 87 22.30 -7.45 0.79
C TYR A 87 21.47 -8.48 1.54
N THR A 88 21.92 -9.73 1.60
CA THR A 88 21.20 -10.86 2.24
C THR A 88 20.80 -10.55 3.68
N ASN A 89 21.72 -10.04 4.49
CA ASN A 89 21.44 -9.70 5.89
C ASN A 89 20.41 -8.55 5.99
N TYR A 90 20.45 -7.62 5.05
CA TYR A 90 19.49 -6.52 5.03
C TYR A 90 18.11 -6.96 4.54
N ALA A 91 18.03 -7.88 3.58
CA ALA A 91 16.78 -8.52 3.19
C ALA A 91 16.11 -9.21 4.39
N ALA A 92 16.87 -10.00 5.16
CA ALA A 92 16.37 -10.62 6.39
C ALA A 92 15.93 -9.57 7.45
N GLN A 93 16.57 -8.41 7.49
CA GLN A 93 16.12 -7.31 8.35
C GLN A 93 14.79 -6.72 7.87
N ILE A 94 14.59 -6.54 6.56
CA ILE A 94 13.32 -6.08 5.99
C ILE A 94 12.20 -7.08 6.32
N GLU A 95 12.45 -8.38 6.21
CA GLU A 95 11.48 -9.41 6.58
C GLU A 95 11.08 -9.29 8.07
N LYS A 96 12.04 -9.05 8.96
CA LYS A 96 11.76 -8.79 10.38
C LYS A 96 10.97 -7.48 10.59
N MET A 97 11.25 -6.43 9.82
CA MET A 97 10.49 -5.18 9.87
C MET A 97 9.02 -5.40 9.47
N VAL A 98 8.77 -6.16 8.40
CA VAL A 98 7.41 -6.50 7.96
C VAL A 98 6.68 -7.31 9.04
N ALA A 99 7.34 -8.31 9.63
CA ALA A 99 6.78 -9.12 10.72
C ALA A 99 6.44 -8.25 11.94
N PHE A 100 7.32 -7.33 12.31
CA PHE A 100 7.09 -6.38 13.41
C PHE A 100 5.89 -5.47 13.13
N VAL A 101 5.81 -4.89 11.92
CA VAL A 101 4.66 -4.07 11.52
C VAL A 101 3.35 -4.85 11.64
N ARG A 102 3.30 -6.07 11.14
CA ARG A 102 2.10 -6.91 11.26
C ARG A 102 1.73 -7.27 12.69
N SER A 103 2.69 -7.38 13.58
CA SER A 103 2.40 -7.61 14.99
C SER A 103 1.77 -6.38 15.68
N CYS A 104 2.06 -5.19 15.18
CA CYS A 104 1.53 -3.93 15.71
C CYS A 104 0.24 -3.48 15.01
N PHE A 105 0.12 -3.77 13.72
CA PHE A 105 -0.92 -3.28 12.80
C PHE A 105 -1.45 -4.45 11.95
N PRO A 106 -2.19 -5.41 12.55
CA PRO A 106 -2.52 -6.69 11.91
C PRO A 106 -3.38 -6.55 10.66
N ASP A 107 -4.21 -5.52 10.59
CA ASP A 107 -5.13 -5.29 9.47
C ASP A 107 -4.54 -4.40 8.37
N ALA A 108 -3.37 -3.80 8.62
CA ALA A 108 -2.72 -2.92 7.67
C ALA A 108 -2.00 -3.70 6.55
N ALA A 109 -2.19 -3.26 5.31
CA ALA A 109 -1.32 -3.67 4.22
C ALA A 109 0.10 -3.13 4.43
N VAL A 110 1.11 -3.85 3.95
CA VAL A 110 2.51 -3.40 4.03
C VAL A 110 3.05 -3.18 2.62
N LEU A 111 3.61 -2.00 2.38
CA LEU A 111 4.28 -1.63 1.14
C LEU A 111 5.75 -1.32 1.41
N VAL A 112 6.65 -2.04 0.76
CA VAL A 112 8.08 -1.74 0.76
C VAL A 112 8.38 -0.83 -0.43
N LEU A 113 8.84 0.39 -0.17
CA LEU A 113 9.40 1.24 -1.21
C LEU A 113 10.87 0.88 -1.42
N GLY A 114 11.20 0.47 -2.64
CA GLY A 114 12.58 0.27 -3.05
C GLY A 114 13.38 1.57 -2.93
N VAL A 115 14.70 1.46 -2.82
CA VAL A 115 15.58 2.63 -2.72
C VAL A 115 15.35 3.60 -3.86
N SER A 116 15.53 4.90 -3.59
CA SER A 116 15.52 5.95 -4.60
C SER A 116 16.75 5.86 -5.50
N ASP A 117 16.69 6.52 -6.65
CA ASP A 117 17.89 6.72 -7.47
C ASP A 117 18.93 7.56 -6.72
N ARG A 118 20.19 7.29 -6.97
CA ARG A 118 21.33 7.94 -6.33
C ARG A 118 22.53 7.86 -7.24
N SER A 119 23.36 8.89 -7.24
CA SER A 119 24.64 8.87 -7.95
C SER A 119 25.82 8.91 -6.97
N THR A 120 26.92 8.31 -7.39
CA THR A 120 28.19 8.30 -6.66
C THR A 120 29.19 9.14 -7.43
N LYS A 121 30.02 9.89 -6.72
CA LYS A 121 31.09 10.67 -7.33
C LYS A 121 32.22 9.73 -7.77
N THR A 122 32.60 9.81 -9.04
CA THR A 122 33.74 9.12 -9.67
C THR A 122 34.71 10.14 -10.22
N ASP A 123 35.84 9.69 -10.80
CA ASP A 123 36.79 10.57 -11.49
C ASP A 123 36.17 11.22 -12.74
N ALA A 124 35.19 10.58 -13.37
CA ALA A 124 34.43 11.10 -14.51
C ALA A 124 33.27 12.04 -14.14
N GLY A 125 32.95 12.16 -12.83
CA GLY A 125 31.82 12.98 -12.34
C GLY A 125 30.86 12.18 -11.47
N PHE A 126 29.59 12.52 -11.54
CA PHE A 126 28.55 11.76 -10.84
C PHE A 126 27.94 10.70 -11.77
N GLU A 127 27.99 9.45 -11.36
CA GLU A 127 27.42 8.31 -12.07
C GLU A 127 26.38 7.58 -11.21
N PRO A 128 25.37 6.94 -11.82
CA PRO A 128 24.41 6.13 -11.09
C PRO A 128 25.11 5.09 -10.21
N MET A 129 24.70 4.98 -8.94
CA MET A 129 25.33 4.05 -8.00
C MET A 129 25.11 2.61 -8.45
N ASP A 130 26.21 1.86 -8.62
CA ASP A 130 26.23 0.48 -9.10
C ASP A 130 25.54 -0.54 -8.17
N ALA A 131 25.40 -0.20 -6.89
CA ALA A 131 24.75 -1.02 -5.87
C ALA A 131 23.21 -1.03 -5.95
N ILE A 132 22.58 -0.07 -6.65
CA ILE A 132 21.12 0.09 -6.69
C ILE A 132 20.40 -1.15 -7.22
N PRO A 133 20.77 -1.74 -8.37
CA PRO A 133 20.06 -2.92 -8.89
C PRO A 133 20.06 -4.08 -7.89
N TYR A 134 21.18 -4.34 -7.26
CA TYR A 134 21.32 -5.40 -6.26
C TYR A 134 20.43 -5.12 -5.03
N MET A 135 20.45 -3.91 -4.50
CA MET A 135 19.59 -3.54 -3.37
C MET A 135 18.12 -3.72 -3.71
N LEU A 136 17.68 -3.26 -4.89
CA LEU A 136 16.29 -3.40 -5.34
C LEU A 136 15.87 -4.88 -5.45
N ASP A 137 16.76 -5.74 -5.93
CA ASP A 137 16.46 -7.18 -6.05
C ASP A 137 16.29 -7.83 -4.67
N PHE A 138 17.17 -7.51 -3.71
CA PHE A 138 17.04 -8.00 -2.35
C PHE A 138 15.81 -7.45 -1.63
N GLN A 139 15.46 -6.19 -1.82
CA GLN A 139 14.25 -5.58 -1.28
C GLN A 139 12.98 -6.23 -1.87
N ARG A 140 12.96 -6.44 -3.19
CA ARG A 140 11.86 -7.12 -3.89
C ARG A 140 11.71 -8.55 -3.41
N GLN A 141 12.82 -9.27 -3.20
CA GLN A 141 12.78 -10.63 -2.67
C GLN A 141 12.23 -10.68 -1.24
N ALA A 142 12.66 -9.78 -0.35
CA ALA A 142 12.15 -9.69 1.01
C ALA A 142 10.64 -9.37 1.03
N ALA A 143 10.17 -8.47 0.17
CA ALA A 143 8.76 -8.19 0.02
C ALA A 143 7.96 -9.43 -0.43
N ARG A 144 8.46 -10.18 -1.44
CA ARG A 144 7.85 -11.43 -1.88
C ARG A 144 7.79 -12.48 -0.78
N ASN A 145 8.90 -12.71 -0.07
CA ASN A 145 9.00 -13.70 1.00
C ASN A 145 7.99 -13.43 2.13
N THR A 146 7.67 -12.17 2.34
CA THR A 146 6.74 -11.75 3.39
C THR A 146 5.32 -11.49 2.88
N GLY A 147 5.05 -11.54 1.57
CA GLY A 147 3.77 -11.16 1.00
C GLY A 147 3.45 -9.67 1.18
N ALA A 148 4.47 -8.82 1.32
CA ALA A 148 4.33 -7.37 1.25
C ALA A 148 4.32 -6.88 -0.20
N ALA A 149 3.65 -5.77 -0.47
CA ALA A 149 3.74 -5.12 -1.77
C ALA A 149 5.13 -4.46 -1.93
N PHE A 150 5.57 -4.29 -3.17
CA PHE A 150 6.84 -3.64 -3.49
C PHE A 150 6.65 -2.60 -4.60
N TRP A 151 7.20 -1.40 -4.41
CA TRP A 151 7.22 -0.37 -5.43
C TRP A 151 8.64 0.18 -5.65
N PRO A 152 9.19 0.15 -6.88
CA PRO A 152 10.57 0.53 -7.18
C PRO A 152 10.71 2.05 -7.33
N THR A 153 10.98 2.77 -6.26
CA THR A 153 11.17 4.24 -6.25
C THR A 153 12.21 4.70 -7.27
N CYS A 154 13.32 3.97 -7.39
CA CYS A 154 14.38 4.27 -8.36
C CYS A 154 13.84 4.29 -9.79
N ASP A 155 13.05 3.31 -10.19
CA ASP A 155 12.51 3.20 -11.55
C ASP A 155 11.57 4.37 -11.85
N ALA A 156 10.74 4.77 -10.87
CA ALA A 156 9.86 5.93 -11.00
C ALA A 156 10.64 7.25 -11.11
N MET A 157 11.78 7.37 -10.45
CA MET A 157 12.68 8.52 -10.60
C MET A 157 13.38 8.50 -11.96
N ARG A 158 13.86 7.34 -12.42
CA ARG A 158 14.51 7.17 -13.71
C ARG A 158 13.58 7.44 -14.88
N ALA A 159 12.31 7.10 -14.78
CA ALA A 159 11.29 7.48 -15.74
C ALA A 159 11.12 9.00 -15.89
N GLN A 160 11.58 9.77 -14.88
CA GLN A 160 11.59 11.23 -14.87
C GLN A 160 13.00 11.82 -15.11
N GLY A 161 13.94 11.03 -15.63
CA GLY A 161 15.32 11.43 -15.96
C GLY A 161 16.36 11.11 -14.88
N GLY A 162 15.97 10.44 -13.78
CA GLY A 162 16.86 9.98 -12.74
C GLY A 162 17.45 11.09 -11.86
N MET A 163 18.39 10.73 -11.00
CA MET A 163 18.98 11.66 -10.03
C MET A 163 19.65 12.87 -10.67
N GLU A 164 20.30 12.69 -11.82
CA GLU A 164 20.93 13.80 -12.54
C GLU A 164 19.89 14.88 -12.92
N GLN A 165 18.76 14.46 -13.50
CA GLN A 165 17.70 15.39 -13.89
C GLN A 165 17.03 16.01 -12.66
N PHE A 166 16.92 15.26 -11.56
CA PHE A 166 16.39 15.78 -10.30
C PHE A 166 17.27 16.90 -9.74
N VAL A 167 18.59 16.73 -9.77
CA VAL A 167 19.55 17.79 -9.37
C VAL A 167 19.46 18.99 -10.30
N LYS A 168 19.44 18.77 -11.61
CA LYS A 168 19.36 19.83 -12.63
C LYS A 168 18.09 20.66 -12.49
N ASN A 169 16.97 20.05 -12.14
CA ASN A 169 15.68 20.71 -11.94
C ASN A 169 15.52 21.32 -10.53
N GLY A 170 16.52 21.20 -9.66
CA GLY A 170 16.43 21.67 -8.28
C GLY A 170 15.48 20.84 -7.41
N TRP A 171 15.24 19.57 -7.78
CA TRP A 171 14.41 18.61 -7.02
C TRP A 171 15.23 17.74 -6.06
N ALA A 172 16.54 17.77 -6.18
CA ALA A 172 17.49 17.08 -5.31
C ALA A 172 18.67 17.97 -4.96
N GLY A 173 19.37 17.61 -3.88
CA GLY A 173 20.62 18.26 -3.47
C GLY A 173 21.77 17.96 -4.44
N LYS A 174 22.79 18.83 -4.43
CA LYS A 174 24.02 18.65 -5.20
C LYS A 174 24.90 17.47 -4.72
N ASP A 175 24.45 16.78 -3.69
CA ASP A 175 25.02 15.52 -3.21
C ASP A 175 24.54 14.31 -4.02
N TYR A 176 23.64 14.52 -4.97
CA TYR A 176 23.07 13.47 -5.83
C TYR A 176 22.48 12.28 -5.06
N THR A 177 21.97 12.55 -3.87
CA THR A 177 21.42 11.52 -2.97
C THR A 177 20.07 11.94 -2.38
N HIS A 178 19.99 13.16 -1.83
CA HIS A 178 18.83 13.59 -1.09
C HIS A 178 17.91 14.44 -1.96
N ILE A 179 16.69 13.92 -2.17
CA ILE A 179 15.62 14.72 -2.78
C ILE A 179 15.09 15.74 -1.76
N ASN A 180 14.68 16.90 -2.26
CA ASN A 180 14.01 17.92 -1.46
C ASN A 180 12.49 17.78 -1.56
N TYR A 181 11.75 18.76 -1.01
CA TYR A 181 10.29 18.75 -1.03
C TYR A 181 9.70 18.67 -2.45
N ALA A 182 10.27 19.38 -3.42
CA ALA A 182 9.81 19.34 -4.81
C ALA A 182 10.05 17.97 -5.46
N GLY A 183 11.21 17.35 -5.20
CA GLY A 183 11.50 15.98 -5.63
C GLY A 183 10.61 14.95 -4.93
N GLY A 184 10.39 15.12 -3.63
CA GLY A 184 9.46 14.28 -2.86
C GLY A 184 8.05 14.29 -3.44
N ARG A 185 7.54 15.47 -3.84
CA ARG A 185 6.24 15.58 -4.53
C ARG A 185 6.20 14.79 -5.83
N ARG A 186 7.28 14.78 -6.63
CA ARG A 186 7.36 14.01 -7.87
C ARG A 186 7.28 12.50 -7.62
N VAL A 187 8.00 12.03 -6.61
CA VAL A 187 7.96 10.62 -6.20
C VAL A 187 6.58 10.25 -5.65
N ALA A 188 6.01 11.12 -4.81
CA ALA A 188 4.69 10.89 -4.22
C ALA A 188 3.58 10.81 -5.28
N TRP A 189 3.61 11.69 -6.30
CA TRP A 189 2.67 11.62 -7.41
C TRP A 189 2.81 10.32 -8.21
N ALA A 190 4.04 9.91 -8.51
CA ALA A 190 4.27 8.65 -9.22
C ALA A 190 3.78 7.42 -8.44
N LEU A 191 3.96 7.42 -7.12
CA LEU A 191 3.41 6.38 -6.24
C LEU A 191 1.88 6.43 -6.21
N PHE A 192 1.29 7.61 -6.07
CA PHE A 192 -0.17 7.78 -6.06
C PHE A 192 -0.80 7.30 -7.37
N ASP A 193 -0.22 7.67 -8.50
CA ASP A 193 -0.70 7.23 -9.82
C ASP A 193 -0.63 5.71 -9.96
N ALA A 194 0.46 5.07 -9.46
CA ALA A 194 0.59 3.62 -9.47
C ALA A 194 -0.48 2.95 -8.60
N LEU A 195 -0.68 3.42 -7.37
CA LEU A 195 -1.71 2.88 -6.46
C LEU A 195 -3.12 3.07 -7.02
N ASN A 196 -3.39 4.24 -7.61
CA ASN A 196 -4.69 4.53 -8.21
C ASN A 196 -4.97 3.66 -9.45
N ALA A 197 -3.96 3.43 -10.29
CA ALA A 197 -4.10 2.55 -11.44
C ALA A 197 -4.44 1.11 -11.03
N GLU A 198 -3.76 0.57 -10.02
CA GLU A 198 -4.03 -0.77 -9.47
C GLU A 198 -5.42 -0.84 -8.82
N ALA A 199 -5.82 0.18 -8.06
CA ALA A 199 -7.16 0.24 -7.47
C ALA A 199 -8.25 0.27 -8.55
N CYS A 200 -8.07 1.07 -9.61
CA CYS A 200 -9.00 1.13 -10.73
C CYS A 200 -9.09 -0.22 -11.47
N ALA A 201 -7.97 -0.90 -11.70
CA ALA A 201 -7.93 -2.21 -12.32
C ALA A 201 -8.68 -3.25 -11.48
N LEU A 202 -8.42 -3.30 -10.18
CA LEU A 202 -9.11 -4.21 -9.25
C LEU A 202 -10.63 -3.96 -9.22
N HIS A 203 -11.06 -2.70 -9.16
CA HIS A 203 -12.49 -2.36 -9.24
C HIS A 203 -13.14 -2.79 -10.56
N ALA A 204 -12.43 -2.64 -11.67
CA ALA A 204 -12.94 -3.09 -12.98
C ALA A 204 -13.09 -4.62 -13.04
N GLU A 205 -12.11 -5.36 -12.51
CA GLU A 205 -12.16 -6.82 -12.41
C GLU A 205 -13.31 -7.31 -11.52
N GLN A 206 -13.47 -6.70 -10.34
CA GLN A 206 -14.56 -7.03 -9.41
C GLN A 206 -15.93 -6.78 -10.05
N ARG A 207 -16.10 -5.66 -10.74
CA ARG A 207 -17.34 -5.34 -11.44
C ARG A 207 -17.63 -6.32 -12.58
N ALA A 208 -16.60 -6.69 -13.35
CA ALA A 208 -16.75 -7.69 -14.42
C ALA A 208 -17.12 -9.08 -13.86
N ALA A 209 -16.52 -9.50 -12.75
CA ALA A 209 -16.84 -10.74 -12.07
C ALA A 209 -18.28 -10.75 -11.53
N GLU A 210 -18.74 -9.64 -10.99
CA GLU A 210 -20.12 -9.49 -10.50
C GLU A 210 -21.14 -9.56 -11.67
N LEU A 211 -20.88 -8.87 -12.77
CA LEU A 211 -21.72 -8.95 -13.96
C LEU A 211 -21.80 -10.37 -14.54
N ARG A 212 -20.70 -11.12 -14.55
CA ARG A 212 -20.68 -12.53 -14.95
C ARG A 212 -21.57 -13.38 -14.04
N ARG A 213 -21.44 -13.24 -12.71
CA ARG A 213 -22.27 -13.97 -11.75
C ARG A 213 -23.76 -13.67 -11.94
N GLN A 214 -24.12 -12.40 -12.15
CA GLN A 214 -25.50 -12.00 -12.42
C GLN A 214 -26.04 -12.60 -13.72
N ALA A 215 -25.24 -12.61 -14.79
CA ALA A 215 -25.61 -13.23 -16.06
C ALA A 215 -25.81 -14.74 -15.94
N GLU A 216 -24.90 -15.43 -15.23
CA GLU A 216 -25.02 -16.87 -14.96
C GLU A 216 -26.29 -17.19 -14.14
N ALA A 217 -26.57 -16.40 -13.10
CA ALA A 217 -27.78 -16.55 -12.29
C ALA A 217 -29.06 -16.34 -13.13
N ALA A 218 -29.10 -15.34 -14.01
CA ALA A 218 -30.22 -15.09 -14.90
C ALA A 218 -30.45 -16.23 -15.89
N VAL A 219 -29.40 -16.82 -16.46
CA VAL A 219 -29.50 -18.00 -17.31
C VAL A 219 -30.05 -19.21 -16.56
N LEU A 220 -29.57 -19.42 -15.33
CA LEU A 220 -30.05 -20.52 -14.48
C LEU A 220 -31.52 -20.37 -14.12
N ASP A 221 -31.97 -19.16 -13.79
CA ASP A 221 -33.37 -18.86 -13.50
C ASP A 221 -34.28 -19.09 -14.73
N SER A 222 -33.81 -18.63 -15.91
CA SER A 222 -34.54 -18.85 -17.16
C SER A 222 -34.68 -20.35 -17.52
N LEU A 223 -33.62 -21.14 -17.27
CA LEU A 223 -33.66 -22.60 -17.48
C LEU A 223 -34.59 -23.29 -16.46
N GLN A 224 -34.62 -22.85 -15.23
CA GLN A 224 -35.53 -23.37 -14.20
C GLN A 224 -37.00 -23.05 -14.57
N THR A 225 -37.27 -21.82 -14.98
CA THR A 225 -38.61 -21.40 -15.45
C THR A 225 -39.06 -22.23 -16.62
N ALA A 226 -38.24 -22.38 -17.66
CA ALA A 226 -38.55 -23.22 -18.82
C ALA A 226 -38.80 -24.71 -18.48
N ARG A 227 -38.08 -25.23 -17.46
CA ARG A 227 -38.27 -26.58 -16.95
C ARG A 227 -39.62 -26.74 -16.21
N ILE A 228 -40.03 -25.73 -15.46
CA ILE A 228 -41.34 -25.70 -14.78
C ILE A 228 -42.47 -25.62 -15.80
N GLU A 229 -42.36 -24.73 -16.79
CA GLU A 229 -43.35 -24.60 -17.86
C GLU A 229 -43.55 -25.89 -18.66
N ARG A 230 -42.43 -26.60 -19.01
CA ARG A 230 -42.49 -27.93 -19.64
C ARG A 230 -43.23 -28.99 -18.79
N ARG A 231 -43.12 -28.92 -17.46
CA ARG A 231 -43.81 -29.83 -16.54
C ARG A 231 -45.28 -29.53 -16.40
N LEU A 232 -45.70 -28.29 -16.65
CA LEU A 232 -47.07 -27.83 -16.54
C LEU A 232 -47.88 -27.97 -17.86
N LEU A 233 -47.18 -28.22 -19.00
CA LEU A 233 -47.88 -28.51 -20.26
C LEU A 233 -48.53 -29.89 -20.14
N PRO A 234 -49.90 -29.97 -20.31
CA PRO A 234 -50.61 -31.25 -20.30
C PRO A 234 -50.08 -32.12 -21.45
N ALA A 235 -49.86 -33.39 -21.19
CA ALA A 235 -49.58 -34.37 -22.25
C ALA A 235 -50.74 -34.34 -23.23
N VAL A 236 -50.51 -33.80 -24.41
CA VAL A 236 -51.49 -33.90 -25.51
C VAL A 236 -51.64 -35.39 -25.82
N ALA A 237 -52.72 -35.97 -25.31
CA ALA A 237 -53.10 -37.35 -25.60
C ALA A 237 -53.23 -37.47 -27.10
N SER A 238 -52.39 -38.28 -27.74
CA SER A 238 -52.55 -38.74 -29.09
C SER A 238 -53.84 -39.53 -29.21
N GLN A 239 -54.91 -38.89 -29.67
CA GLN A 239 -56.13 -39.60 -30.05
C GLN A 239 -55.77 -40.50 -31.26
N PRO A 240 -56.12 -41.79 -31.22
CA PRO A 240 -55.97 -42.66 -32.43
C PRO A 240 -56.93 -42.18 -33.48
N LEU A 241 -56.44 -41.95 -34.69
CA LEU A 241 -57.21 -41.72 -35.87
C LEU A 241 -58.12 -42.95 -36.11
N ASN A 242 -59.44 -42.76 -35.89
CA ASN A 242 -60.46 -43.71 -36.29
C ASN A 242 -60.52 -43.68 -37.82
N THR A 243 -60.04 -44.73 -38.47
CA THR A 243 -60.29 -45.02 -39.87
C THR A 243 -61.70 -45.59 -39.99
N PRO A 244 -62.54 -45.05 -40.81
CA PRO A 244 -63.85 -45.70 -41.10
C PRO A 244 -63.62 -46.90 -41.98
N THR A 245 -64.02 -48.07 -41.49
CA THR A 245 -64.25 -49.28 -42.32
C THR A 245 -65.48 -49.18 -43.17
N ARG A 246 -65.29 -49.47 -44.39
CA ARG A 246 -66.38 -49.94 -45.29
C ARG A 246 -66.33 -51.46 -45.32
#